data_f1ee70bab9875c27c58aeb2a712629e4
#
_entry.id   f1ee70bab9875c27c58aeb2a712629e4
#
_cell.length_a   1.000
_cell.length_b   1.000
_cell.length_c   1.000
_cell.angle_alpha   90.00
_cell.angle_beta   90.00
_cell.angle_gamma   90.00
#
_symmetry.space_group_name_H-M   'P 1'
#
loop_
_entity.id
_entity.type
_entity.pdbx_description
1 polymer ?
#
loop_
_entity_poly.entity_id
_entity_poly.type
_entity_poly.pdbx_seq_one_letter_code
_entity_poly.pdbx_strand_id
1 'polypeptide(L)'
;MTFCLDATIIKPENNAEIKNAIILLHGYGGDGKDISVLSLNWKRHLPNTIFICPNGHERCHLNPSGYQWFDLSNEDPKYILVQSQIAEKKLSQFIDEVKKEYNIDNDKICLSGFSQGCMMSINLGLTADKEFNCIVGFSGKIIDPEDLKLRKKVATSTLLIHGDADQVVMPNFLLEAKDFFIRNDIEIETHIIKNCDHHIPIEASSIALNYILKKF
;
A
#
# COMPACT_ATOMS: atom_id res chain seq x y z
N MET A 1 -1.37 -2.31 23.56
CA MET A 1 -0.03 -2.65 23.02
C MET A 1 0.51 -1.45 22.26
N THR A 2 1.81 -1.27 22.24
CA THR A 2 2.46 -0.24 21.41
C THR A 2 3.06 -0.96 20.21
N PHE A 3 2.63 -0.61 19.01
CA PHE A 3 3.21 -1.13 17.76
C PHE A 3 4.60 -0.53 17.52
N CYS A 4 5.44 -1.20 16.74
CA CYS A 4 6.77 -0.71 16.37
C CYS A 4 6.74 0.53 15.46
N LEU A 5 5.61 0.82 14.80
CA LEU A 5 5.31 2.06 14.08
C LEU A 5 4.09 2.74 14.71
N ASP A 6 4.14 4.05 14.83
CA ASP A 6 2.95 4.84 15.19
C ASP A 6 1.91 4.72 14.07
N ALA A 7 0.64 4.58 14.43
CA ALA A 7 -0.43 4.39 13.45
C ALA A 7 -1.73 5.12 13.83
N THR A 8 -2.40 5.65 12.84
CA THR A 8 -3.81 6.05 12.95
C THR A 8 -4.69 4.81 12.77
N ILE A 9 -5.58 4.53 13.73
CA ILE A 9 -6.42 3.33 13.73
C ILE A 9 -7.88 3.73 13.72
N ILE A 10 -8.64 3.25 12.75
CA ILE A 10 -10.08 3.44 12.64
C ILE A 10 -10.76 2.08 12.82
N LYS A 11 -11.38 1.90 13.99
CA LYS A 11 -12.10 0.66 14.33
C LYS A 11 -13.49 0.63 13.68
N PRO A 12 -14.06 -0.57 13.49
CA PRO A 12 -15.48 -0.72 13.13
C PRO A 12 -16.41 0.04 14.05
N GLU A 13 -17.52 0.53 13.50
CA GLU A 13 -18.56 1.20 14.29
C GLU A 13 -19.29 0.21 15.19
N ASN A 14 -19.87 0.72 16.31
CA ASN A 14 -20.67 -0.08 17.24
C ASN A 14 -19.95 -1.32 17.82
N ASN A 15 -18.62 -1.27 17.94
CA ASN A 15 -17.81 -2.39 18.40
C ASN A 15 -18.07 -3.69 17.61
N ALA A 16 -18.38 -3.59 16.31
CA ALA A 16 -18.54 -4.75 15.47
C ALA A 16 -17.28 -5.61 15.48
N GLU A 17 -17.45 -6.91 15.32
CA GLU A 17 -16.34 -7.87 15.25
C GLU A 17 -15.38 -7.51 14.11
N ILE A 18 -14.08 -7.49 14.40
CA ILE A 18 -13.04 -7.28 13.38
C ILE A 18 -12.79 -8.60 12.66
N LYS A 19 -13.14 -8.65 11.37
CA LYS A 19 -12.94 -9.82 10.50
C LYS A 19 -11.84 -9.60 9.48
N ASN A 20 -11.65 -8.34 9.06
CA ASN A 20 -10.70 -7.95 8.02
C ASN A 20 -9.93 -6.70 8.46
N ALA A 21 -8.77 -6.49 7.85
CA ALA A 21 -8.01 -5.25 7.99
C ALA A 21 -7.64 -4.67 6.63
N ILE A 22 -7.58 -3.34 6.56
CA ILE A 22 -6.96 -2.62 5.46
C ILE A 22 -5.79 -1.83 6.04
N ILE A 23 -4.58 -2.13 5.59
CA ILE A 23 -3.37 -1.39 5.93
C ILE A 23 -3.18 -0.31 4.86
N LEU A 24 -3.27 0.97 5.25
CA LEU A 24 -3.16 2.12 4.33
C LEU A 24 -1.80 2.79 4.49
N LEU A 25 -0.98 2.78 3.45
CA LEU A 25 0.37 3.32 3.43
C LEU A 25 0.40 4.68 2.71
N HIS A 26 0.85 5.71 3.41
CA HIS A 26 0.92 7.08 2.88
C HIS A 26 2.05 7.26 1.84
N GLY A 27 1.97 8.35 1.07
CA GLY A 27 3.04 8.78 0.15
C GLY A 27 4.18 9.50 0.87
N TYR A 28 5.25 9.82 0.14
CA TYR A 28 6.41 10.56 0.62
C TYR A 28 6.00 11.90 1.23
N GLY A 29 6.41 12.17 2.47
CA GLY A 29 6.09 13.40 3.19
C GLY A 29 4.70 13.47 3.80
N GLY A 30 3.86 12.43 3.63
CA GLY A 30 2.57 12.28 4.30
C GLY A 30 2.67 11.57 5.65
N ASP A 31 1.52 11.24 6.22
CA ASP A 31 1.41 10.46 7.45
C ASP A 31 0.18 9.52 7.42
N GLY A 32 0.04 8.69 8.46
CA GLY A 32 -1.09 7.78 8.59
C GLY A 32 -2.44 8.48 8.70
N LYS A 33 -2.47 9.71 9.24
CA LYS A 33 -3.70 10.50 9.35
C LYS A 33 -4.16 11.00 7.98
N ASP A 34 -3.23 11.43 7.13
CA ASP A 34 -3.54 11.91 5.79
C ASP A 34 -4.19 10.81 4.94
N ILE A 35 -3.56 9.64 4.87
CA ILE A 35 -4.09 8.52 4.07
C ILE A 35 -5.37 7.92 4.68
N SER A 36 -5.60 8.08 5.97
CA SER A 36 -6.81 7.57 6.66
C SER A 36 -8.11 8.15 6.13
N VAL A 37 -8.07 9.28 5.40
CA VAL A 37 -9.22 9.90 4.74
C VAL A 37 -9.94 8.91 3.81
N LEU A 38 -9.24 7.97 3.18
CA LEU A 38 -9.86 6.92 2.36
C LEU A 38 -10.84 6.06 3.17
N SER A 39 -10.57 5.81 4.44
CA SER A 39 -11.45 5.02 5.32
C SER A 39 -12.82 5.68 5.53
N LEU A 40 -12.92 7.01 5.46
CA LEU A 40 -14.18 7.74 5.69
C LEU A 40 -15.26 7.33 4.67
N ASN A 41 -14.86 7.08 3.42
CA ASN A 41 -15.77 6.64 2.37
C ASN A 41 -15.98 5.12 2.39
N TRP A 42 -14.99 4.34 2.82
CA TRP A 42 -14.99 2.88 2.72
C TRP A 42 -15.67 2.19 3.92
N LYS A 43 -15.53 2.73 5.14
CA LYS A 43 -15.96 2.06 6.38
C LYS A 43 -17.45 1.70 6.41
N ARG A 44 -18.34 2.53 5.81
CA ARG A 44 -19.78 2.23 5.74
C ARG A 44 -20.13 1.01 4.90
N HIS A 45 -19.23 0.62 3.95
CA HIS A 45 -19.38 -0.54 3.10
C HIS A 45 -18.61 -1.76 3.62
N LEU A 46 -17.75 -1.56 4.61
CA LEU A 46 -16.85 -2.55 5.20
C LEU A 46 -17.02 -2.58 6.74
N PRO A 47 -18.22 -2.95 7.24
CA PRO A 47 -18.60 -2.76 8.65
C PRO A 47 -17.78 -3.61 9.64
N ASN A 48 -17.13 -4.69 9.18
CA ASN A 48 -16.29 -5.56 9.99
C ASN A 48 -14.79 -5.38 9.74
N THR A 49 -14.40 -4.25 9.12
CA THR A 49 -13.02 -3.99 8.72
C THR A 49 -12.39 -2.90 9.60
N ILE A 50 -11.21 -3.20 10.13
CA ILE A 50 -10.36 -2.20 10.78
C ILE A 50 -9.42 -1.56 9.74
N PHE A 51 -9.28 -0.23 9.80
CA PHE A 51 -8.30 0.48 8.98
C PHE A 51 -7.13 0.88 9.85
N ILE A 52 -5.93 0.55 9.40
CA ILE A 52 -4.68 0.77 10.13
C ILE A 52 -3.72 1.50 9.20
N CYS A 53 -3.36 2.72 9.57
CA CYS A 53 -2.60 3.63 8.74
C CYS A 53 -1.29 3.99 9.48
N PRO A 54 -0.22 3.17 9.33
CA PRO A 54 1.04 3.44 10.00
C PRO A 54 1.77 4.64 9.38
N ASN A 55 2.54 5.33 10.21
CA ASN A 55 3.56 6.27 9.76
C ASN A 55 4.78 5.51 9.24
N GLY A 56 5.45 6.04 8.23
CA GLY A 56 6.74 5.57 7.81
C GLY A 56 7.73 5.57 8.99
N HIS A 57 8.75 4.73 8.94
CA HIS A 57 9.69 4.56 10.06
C HIS A 57 10.68 5.74 10.22
N GLU A 58 10.72 6.66 9.26
CA GLU A 58 11.59 7.84 9.28
C GLU A 58 10.81 9.13 9.05
N ARG A 59 11.31 10.22 9.63
CA ARG A 59 10.83 11.56 9.30
C ARG A 59 11.27 11.94 7.89
N CYS A 60 10.36 12.55 7.13
CA CYS A 60 10.66 12.96 5.76
C CYS A 60 11.62 14.15 5.74
N HIS A 61 12.67 14.08 4.93
CA HIS A 61 13.66 15.15 4.80
C HIS A 61 13.06 16.43 4.22
N LEU A 62 12.16 16.33 3.25
CA LEU A 62 11.53 17.50 2.60
C LEU A 62 10.34 18.04 3.39
N ASN A 63 9.69 17.21 4.21
CA ASN A 63 8.59 17.61 5.10
C ASN A 63 8.80 17.03 6.50
N PRO A 64 9.52 17.73 7.40
CA PRO A 64 9.79 17.20 8.74
C PRO A 64 8.56 16.92 9.60
N SER A 65 7.38 17.42 9.23
CA SER A 65 6.11 17.12 9.89
C SER A 65 5.54 15.76 9.47
N GLY A 66 5.92 15.25 8.29
CA GLY A 66 5.51 13.96 7.75
C GLY A 66 6.59 12.90 7.83
N TYR A 67 6.35 11.78 7.17
CA TYR A 67 7.20 10.60 7.19
C TYR A 67 7.56 10.12 5.79
N GLN A 68 8.52 9.23 5.71
CA GLN A 68 8.92 8.52 4.49
C GLN A 68 9.13 7.04 4.79
N TRP A 69 8.89 6.20 3.79
CA TRP A 69 9.22 4.78 3.87
C TRP A 69 10.70 4.56 3.56
N PHE A 70 11.20 5.28 2.56
CA PHE A 70 12.62 5.27 2.19
C PHE A 70 13.04 6.64 1.68
N ASP A 71 14.32 6.93 1.86
CA ASP A 71 14.90 8.22 1.49
C ASP A 71 15.01 8.36 -0.03
N LEU A 72 14.62 9.52 -0.55
CA LEU A 72 14.73 9.94 -1.96
C LEU A 72 15.72 11.08 -2.15
N SER A 73 16.52 11.43 -1.14
CA SER A 73 17.55 12.47 -1.26
C SER A 73 18.73 12.05 -2.16
N ASN A 74 18.90 10.74 -2.35
CA ASN A 74 19.85 10.14 -3.27
C ASN A 74 19.09 9.36 -4.34
N GLU A 75 19.32 9.68 -5.62
CA GLU A 75 18.65 9.07 -6.76
C GLU A 75 19.30 7.74 -7.22
N ASP A 76 20.38 7.29 -6.56
CA ASP A 76 21.01 6.00 -6.89
C ASP A 76 20.01 4.85 -6.67
N PRO A 77 19.66 4.09 -7.72
CA PRO A 77 18.70 2.98 -7.60
C PRO A 77 19.08 1.93 -6.57
N LYS A 78 20.39 1.66 -6.39
CA LYS A 78 20.86 0.70 -5.38
C LYS A 78 20.66 1.22 -3.96
N TYR A 79 20.88 2.52 -3.76
CA TYR A 79 20.61 3.16 -2.48
C TYR A 79 19.11 3.08 -2.15
N ILE A 80 18.24 3.47 -3.09
CA ILE A 80 16.79 3.42 -2.93
C ILE A 80 16.33 1.99 -2.60
N LEU A 81 16.86 0.99 -3.31
CA LEU A 81 16.54 -0.42 -3.07
C LEU A 81 16.90 -0.85 -1.64
N VAL A 82 18.12 -0.54 -1.18
CA VAL A 82 18.57 -0.87 0.18
C VAL A 82 17.68 -0.21 1.23
N GLN A 83 17.38 1.08 1.07
CA GLN A 83 16.51 1.82 2.00
C GLN A 83 15.09 1.26 2.02
N SER A 84 14.54 0.93 0.86
CA SER A 84 13.20 0.31 0.76
C SER A 84 13.14 -1.06 1.42
N GLN A 85 14.20 -1.88 1.34
CA GLN A 85 14.28 -3.18 2.02
C GLN A 85 14.37 -3.03 3.56
N ILE A 86 14.97 -1.97 4.06
CA ILE A 86 14.96 -1.64 5.51
C ILE A 86 13.52 -1.32 5.95
N ALA A 87 12.84 -0.45 5.18
CA ALA A 87 11.44 -0.11 5.43
C ALA A 87 10.50 -1.33 5.36
N GLU A 88 10.73 -2.22 4.37
CA GLU A 88 9.97 -3.46 4.19
C GLU A 88 10.05 -4.35 5.44
N LYS A 89 11.23 -4.50 6.04
CA LYS A 89 11.40 -5.26 7.29
C LYS A 89 10.63 -4.64 8.47
N LYS A 90 10.66 -3.31 8.59
CA LYS A 90 9.91 -2.60 9.63
C LYS A 90 8.40 -2.73 9.45
N LEU A 91 7.93 -2.60 8.20
CA LEU A 91 6.52 -2.75 7.88
C LEU A 91 6.05 -4.20 8.08
N SER A 92 6.86 -5.20 7.71
CA SER A 92 6.58 -6.61 7.98
C SER A 92 6.42 -6.89 9.47
N GLN A 93 7.35 -6.40 10.30
CA GLN A 93 7.25 -6.51 11.76
C GLN A 93 5.95 -5.87 12.27
N PHE A 94 5.61 -4.67 11.80
CA PHE A 94 4.39 -3.98 12.18
C PHE A 94 3.13 -4.81 11.83
N ILE A 95 3.09 -5.39 10.63
CA ILE A 95 1.95 -6.24 10.22
C ILE A 95 1.85 -7.50 11.07
N ASP A 96 2.95 -8.12 11.46
CA ASP A 96 2.93 -9.28 12.37
C ASP A 96 2.39 -8.90 13.76
N GLU A 97 2.70 -7.71 14.25
CA GLU A 97 2.12 -7.17 15.49
C GLU A 97 0.60 -6.92 15.34
N VAL A 98 0.15 -6.39 14.20
CA VAL A 98 -1.26 -6.18 13.87
C VAL A 98 -2.01 -7.52 13.82
N LYS A 99 -1.46 -8.52 13.13
CA LYS A 99 -2.05 -9.87 13.03
C LYS A 99 -2.25 -10.49 14.40
N LYS A 100 -1.26 -10.35 15.27
CA LYS A 100 -1.32 -10.86 16.65
C LYS A 100 -2.35 -10.11 17.49
N GLU A 101 -2.41 -8.78 17.41
CA GLU A 101 -3.32 -7.93 18.19
C GLU A 101 -4.78 -8.20 17.85
N TYR A 102 -5.09 -8.32 16.57
CA TYR A 102 -6.48 -8.47 16.08
C TYR A 102 -6.86 -9.91 15.74
N ASN A 103 -5.95 -10.86 15.92
CA ASN A 103 -6.14 -12.30 15.60
C ASN A 103 -6.63 -12.51 14.16
N ILE A 104 -5.96 -11.89 13.20
CA ILE A 104 -6.24 -11.99 11.77
C ILE A 104 -5.01 -12.48 11.02
N ASP A 105 -5.19 -13.23 9.92
CA ASP A 105 -4.12 -13.68 9.04
C ASP A 105 -4.04 -12.84 7.75
N ASN A 106 -3.00 -13.08 6.95
CA ASN A 106 -2.75 -12.35 5.71
C ASN A 106 -3.96 -12.38 4.74
N ASP A 107 -4.66 -13.51 4.63
CA ASP A 107 -5.84 -13.68 3.77
C ASP A 107 -7.04 -12.78 4.15
N LYS A 108 -6.97 -12.10 5.29
CA LYS A 108 -7.93 -11.11 5.78
C LYS A 108 -7.39 -9.68 5.75
N ILE A 109 -6.22 -9.47 5.15
CA ILE A 109 -5.56 -8.16 5.10
C ILE A 109 -5.44 -7.70 3.64
N CYS A 110 -5.99 -6.52 3.34
CA CYS A 110 -5.68 -5.77 2.13
C CYS A 110 -4.52 -4.82 2.41
N LEU A 111 -3.46 -4.88 1.61
CA LEU A 111 -2.41 -3.86 1.59
C LEU A 111 -2.78 -2.79 0.57
N SER A 112 -2.90 -1.55 1.00
CA SER A 112 -3.19 -0.43 0.11
C SER A 112 -2.25 0.73 0.34
N GLY A 113 -1.90 1.47 -0.70
CA GLY A 113 -1.01 2.59 -0.53
C GLY A 113 -1.00 3.56 -1.71
N PHE A 114 -0.53 4.77 -1.44
CA PHE A 114 -0.38 5.85 -2.40
C PHE A 114 1.11 6.15 -2.64
N SER A 115 1.50 6.33 -3.90
CA SER A 115 2.85 6.75 -4.27
C SER A 115 3.91 5.82 -3.65
N GLN A 116 4.78 6.32 -2.79
CA GLN A 116 5.76 5.52 -2.05
C GLN A 116 5.11 4.38 -1.24
N GLY A 117 3.91 4.62 -0.65
CA GLY A 117 3.14 3.57 0.03
C GLY A 117 2.61 2.50 -0.92
N CYS A 118 2.27 2.82 -2.17
CA CYS A 118 1.95 1.82 -3.20
C CYS A 118 3.17 0.95 -3.52
N MET A 119 4.35 1.55 -3.67
CA MET A 119 5.60 0.82 -3.91
C MET A 119 5.89 -0.19 -2.78
N MET A 120 5.70 0.23 -1.53
CA MET A 120 5.85 -0.64 -0.35
C MET A 120 4.81 -1.75 -0.31
N SER A 121 3.54 -1.46 -0.67
CA SER A 121 2.46 -2.45 -0.73
C SER A 121 2.77 -3.55 -1.76
N ILE A 122 3.28 -3.20 -2.94
CA ILE A 122 3.68 -4.14 -3.98
C ILE A 122 4.85 -5.01 -3.48
N ASN A 123 5.93 -4.39 -2.99
CA ASN A 123 7.12 -5.11 -2.55
C ASN A 123 6.77 -6.11 -1.45
N LEU A 124 6.19 -5.64 -0.35
CA LEU A 124 5.85 -6.52 0.77
C LEU A 124 4.78 -7.55 0.40
N GLY A 125 3.77 -7.15 -0.38
CA GLY A 125 2.67 -8.02 -0.77
C GLY A 125 3.09 -9.21 -1.64
N LEU A 126 4.23 -9.10 -2.36
CA LEU A 126 4.76 -10.17 -3.19
C LEU A 126 5.94 -10.94 -2.54
N THR A 127 6.59 -10.36 -1.51
CA THR A 127 7.73 -11.00 -0.83
C THR A 127 7.36 -11.66 0.51
N ALA A 128 6.13 -11.50 0.97
CA ALA A 128 5.61 -12.13 2.19
C ALA A 128 5.61 -13.67 2.09
N ASP A 129 5.65 -14.36 3.23
CA ASP A 129 5.61 -15.82 3.28
C ASP A 129 4.23 -16.43 2.96
N LYS A 130 3.17 -15.63 3.07
CA LYS A 130 1.79 -16.00 2.71
C LYS A 130 1.14 -14.86 1.93
N GLU A 131 0.26 -15.18 0.99
CA GLU A 131 -0.51 -14.18 0.25
C GLU A 131 -1.36 -13.33 1.17
N PHE A 132 -1.40 -12.04 0.89
CA PHE A 132 -2.42 -11.15 1.43
C PHE A 132 -3.74 -11.35 0.68
N ASN A 133 -4.84 -10.87 1.24
CA ASN A 133 -6.14 -10.91 0.56
C ASN A 133 -6.04 -10.23 -0.81
N CYS A 134 -5.49 -9.02 -0.84
CA CYS A 134 -5.19 -8.29 -2.07
C CYS A 134 -4.24 -7.12 -1.84
N ILE A 135 -3.71 -6.58 -2.94
CA ILE A 135 -2.97 -5.32 -2.99
C ILE A 135 -3.79 -4.30 -3.77
N VAL A 136 -3.89 -3.06 -3.26
CA VAL A 136 -4.51 -1.92 -3.97
C VAL A 136 -3.55 -0.75 -3.96
N GLY A 137 -2.99 -0.40 -5.12
CA GLY A 137 -2.00 0.65 -5.26
C GLY A 137 -2.49 1.84 -6.08
N PHE A 138 -2.15 3.05 -5.62
CA PHE A 138 -2.43 4.31 -6.32
C PHE A 138 -1.13 5.01 -6.67
N SER A 139 -0.94 5.39 -7.93
CA SER A 139 0.13 6.26 -8.44
C SER A 139 1.54 5.83 -7.96
N GLY A 140 1.84 4.54 -8.01
CA GLY A 140 3.13 3.97 -7.63
C GLY A 140 3.84 3.27 -8.78
N LYS A 141 4.98 2.66 -8.46
CA LYS A 141 5.78 1.84 -9.39
C LYS A 141 6.42 0.67 -8.65
N ILE A 142 6.93 -0.30 -9.36
CA ILE A 142 7.85 -1.31 -8.81
C ILE A 142 9.21 -0.63 -8.61
N ILE A 143 9.80 -0.77 -7.43
CA ILE A 143 11.07 -0.10 -7.07
C ILE A 143 12.22 -0.66 -7.91
N ASP A 144 12.37 -1.98 -7.92
CA ASP A 144 13.33 -2.72 -8.74
C ASP A 144 12.68 -4.04 -9.18
N PRO A 145 12.29 -4.16 -10.48
CA PRO A 145 11.63 -5.35 -10.99
C PRO A 145 12.49 -6.62 -10.93
N GLU A 146 13.81 -6.51 -11.13
CA GLU A 146 14.71 -7.68 -11.11
C GLU A 146 14.90 -8.19 -9.68
N ASP A 147 15.12 -7.30 -8.71
CA ASP A 147 15.18 -7.67 -7.30
C ASP A 147 13.85 -8.29 -6.82
N LEU A 148 12.72 -7.64 -7.15
CA LEU A 148 11.40 -8.13 -6.76
C LEU A 148 11.12 -9.52 -7.33
N LYS A 149 11.48 -9.77 -8.59
CA LYS A 149 11.36 -11.08 -9.24
C LYS A 149 12.14 -12.17 -8.50
N LEU A 150 13.35 -11.86 -8.06
CA LEU A 150 14.19 -12.80 -7.31
C LEU A 150 13.65 -13.09 -5.91
N ARG A 151 13.05 -12.09 -5.24
CA ARG A 151 12.53 -12.20 -3.86
C ARG A 151 11.07 -12.59 -3.77
N LYS A 152 10.32 -12.55 -4.87
CA LYS A 152 8.90 -12.91 -4.91
C LYS A 152 8.69 -14.32 -4.37
N LYS A 153 7.75 -14.48 -3.44
CA LYS A 153 7.36 -15.76 -2.83
C LYS A 153 5.92 -16.12 -3.13
N VAL A 154 5.05 -15.13 -3.31
CA VAL A 154 3.60 -15.28 -3.44
C VAL A 154 3.07 -14.50 -4.65
N ALA A 155 1.81 -14.75 -5.03
CA ALA A 155 1.15 -14.15 -6.19
C ALA A 155 -0.12 -13.37 -5.77
N THR A 156 0.01 -12.52 -4.76
CA THR A 156 -1.12 -11.73 -4.23
C THR A 156 -1.81 -10.94 -5.34
N SER A 157 -3.12 -11.17 -5.51
CA SER A 157 -3.97 -10.47 -6.47
C SER A 157 -3.93 -8.96 -6.28
N THR A 158 -3.74 -8.19 -7.35
CA THR A 158 -3.40 -6.77 -7.27
C THR A 158 -4.27 -5.91 -8.17
N LEU A 159 -4.67 -4.74 -7.65
CA LEU A 159 -5.23 -3.62 -8.41
C LEU A 159 -4.28 -2.43 -8.37
N LEU A 160 -3.93 -1.87 -9.53
CA LEU A 160 -3.17 -0.62 -9.64
C LEU A 160 -3.97 0.44 -10.39
N ILE A 161 -4.03 1.65 -9.83
CA ILE A 161 -4.75 2.80 -10.39
C ILE A 161 -3.78 3.96 -10.54
N HIS A 162 -3.81 4.65 -11.67
CA HIS A 162 -2.87 5.73 -11.99
C HIS A 162 -3.55 6.87 -12.75
N GLY A 163 -3.15 8.11 -12.51
CA GLY A 163 -3.58 9.25 -13.30
C GLY A 163 -2.77 9.37 -14.60
N ASP A 164 -3.41 9.72 -15.73
CA ASP A 164 -2.72 9.87 -17.02
C ASP A 164 -1.90 11.17 -17.14
N ALA A 165 -2.17 12.14 -16.25
CA ALA A 165 -1.44 13.42 -16.17
C ALA A 165 -0.44 13.47 -15.01
N ASP A 166 -0.13 12.32 -14.35
CA ASP A 166 0.82 12.26 -13.24
C ASP A 166 2.26 12.56 -13.71
N GLN A 167 2.85 13.63 -13.18
CA GLN A 167 4.21 14.07 -13.49
C GLN A 167 5.21 13.74 -12.36
N VAL A 168 4.76 13.16 -11.26
CA VAL A 168 5.60 12.76 -10.12
C VAL A 168 6.03 11.30 -10.27
N VAL A 169 5.05 10.41 -10.49
CA VAL A 169 5.29 9.02 -10.89
C VAL A 169 4.65 8.85 -12.26
N MET A 170 5.47 8.79 -13.30
CA MET A 170 4.99 8.79 -14.69
C MET A 170 4.07 7.60 -14.98
N PRO A 171 2.98 7.78 -15.75
CA PRO A 171 1.96 6.74 -16.02
C PRO A 171 2.51 5.49 -16.73
N ASN A 172 3.63 5.58 -17.44
CA ASN A 172 4.28 4.42 -18.06
C ASN A 172 4.66 3.35 -17.04
N PHE A 173 4.96 3.72 -15.78
CA PHE A 173 5.26 2.76 -14.72
C PHE A 173 4.09 1.83 -14.38
N LEU A 174 2.84 2.25 -14.62
CA LEU A 174 1.70 1.35 -14.50
C LEU A 174 1.76 0.23 -15.55
N LEU A 175 2.15 0.56 -16.80
CA LEU A 175 2.28 -0.43 -17.87
C LEU A 175 3.44 -1.40 -17.60
N GLU A 176 4.57 -0.87 -17.13
CA GLU A 176 5.72 -1.67 -16.73
C GLU A 176 5.36 -2.63 -15.58
N ALA A 177 4.65 -2.13 -14.56
CA ALA A 177 4.15 -2.97 -13.48
C ALA A 177 3.19 -4.05 -14.01
N LYS A 178 2.22 -3.69 -14.86
CA LYS A 178 1.30 -4.65 -15.48
C LYS A 178 2.04 -5.76 -16.22
N ASP A 179 3.03 -5.41 -17.03
CA ASP A 179 3.86 -6.38 -17.76
C ASP A 179 4.63 -7.29 -16.80
N PHE A 180 5.18 -6.75 -15.72
CA PHE A 180 5.85 -7.53 -14.69
C PHE A 180 4.91 -8.57 -14.07
N PHE A 181 3.71 -8.15 -13.64
CA PHE A 181 2.73 -9.03 -13.01
C PHE A 181 2.31 -10.16 -13.96
N ILE A 182 1.98 -9.84 -15.22
CA ILE A 182 1.59 -10.83 -16.25
C ILE A 182 2.73 -11.83 -16.49
N ARG A 183 3.98 -11.37 -16.66
CA ARG A 183 5.15 -12.24 -16.90
C ARG A 183 5.51 -13.14 -15.72
N ASN A 184 5.01 -12.82 -14.52
CA ASN A 184 5.25 -13.60 -13.32
C ASN A 184 4.01 -14.35 -12.83
N ASP A 185 2.98 -14.51 -13.70
CA ASP A 185 1.72 -15.23 -13.44
C ASP A 185 0.99 -14.71 -12.19
N ILE A 186 0.96 -13.37 -11.99
CA ILE A 186 0.25 -12.72 -10.89
C ILE A 186 -1.00 -12.02 -11.44
N GLU A 187 -2.16 -12.25 -10.80
CA GLU A 187 -3.41 -11.57 -11.16
C GLU A 187 -3.28 -10.05 -10.97
N ILE A 188 -3.55 -9.29 -12.03
CA ILE A 188 -3.48 -7.83 -12.05
C ILE A 188 -4.68 -7.20 -12.75
N GLU A 189 -5.32 -6.24 -12.08
CA GLU A 189 -6.27 -5.30 -12.67
C GLU A 189 -5.64 -3.90 -12.69
N THR A 190 -5.79 -3.15 -13.78
CA THR A 190 -5.21 -1.80 -13.91
C THR A 190 -6.24 -0.82 -14.40
N HIS A 191 -6.25 0.41 -13.82
CA HIS A 191 -7.10 1.51 -14.26
C HIS A 191 -6.30 2.79 -14.47
N ILE A 192 -6.60 3.51 -15.55
CA ILE A 192 -6.10 4.86 -15.82
C ILE A 192 -7.23 5.86 -15.60
N ILE A 193 -6.98 6.86 -14.77
CA ILE A 193 -7.89 7.97 -14.49
C ILE A 193 -7.50 9.14 -15.40
N LYS A 194 -8.44 9.60 -16.23
CA LYS A 194 -8.19 10.70 -17.19
C LYS A 194 -8.08 12.05 -16.51
N ASN A 195 -7.17 12.90 -17.01
CA ASN A 195 -6.91 14.25 -16.52
C ASN A 195 -6.62 14.27 -15.00
N CYS A 196 -6.03 13.22 -14.48
CA CYS A 196 -5.68 13.08 -13.07
C CYS A 196 -4.16 13.17 -12.93
N ASP A 197 -3.70 14.07 -12.07
CA ASP A 197 -2.31 14.21 -11.66
C ASP A 197 -1.95 13.28 -10.48
N HIS A 198 -0.94 13.61 -9.69
CA HIS A 198 -0.46 12.78 -8.58
C HIS A 198 -1.34 12.90 -7.33
N HIS A 199 -2.59 12.41 -7.39
CA HIS A 199 -3.52 12.33 -6.24
C HIS A 199 -4.51 11.17 -6.39
N ILE A 200 -5.33 10.92 -5.36
CA ILE A 200 -6.40 9.91 -5.37
C ILE A 200 -7.75 10.60 -5.53
N PRO A 201 -8.35 10.68 -6.71
CA PRO A 201 -9.69 11.23 -6.90
C PRO A 201 -10.76 10.25 -6.39
N ILE A 202 -11.98 10.76 -6.21
CA ILE A 202 -13.13 9.96 -5.73
C ILE A 202 -13.38 8.75 -6.65
N GLU A 203 -13.20 8.90 -7.96
CA GLU A 203 -13.33 7.81 -8.92
C GLU A 203 -12.36 6.67 -8.62
N ALA A 204 -11.07 6.97 -8.43
CA ALA A 204 -10.05 5.98 -8.08
C ALA A 204 -10.37 5.28 -6.75
N SER A 205 -10.79 6.06 -5.73
CA SER A 205 -11.21 5.54 -4.44
C SER A 205 -12.40 4.59 -4.55
N SER A 206 -13.37 4.90 -5.44
CA SER A 206 -14.56 4.06 -5.68
C SER A 206 -14.22 2.76 -6.41
N ILE A 207 -13.32 2.80 -7.40
CA ILE A 207 -12.81 1.62 -8.10
C ILE A 207 -12.11 0.68 -7.10
N ALA A 208 -11.24 1.24 -6.24
CA ALA A 208 -10.55 0.49 -5.21
C ALA A 208 -11.52 -0.19 -4.22
N LEU A 209 -12.52 0.55 -3.74
CA LEU A 209 -13.54 -0.01 -2.85
C LEU A 209 -14.29 -1.18 -3.50
N ASN A 210 -14.70 -1.02 -4.77
CA ASN A 210 -15.40 -2.09 -5.49
C ASN A 210 -14.54 -3.34 -5.67
N TYR A 211 -13.23 -3.16 -5.88
CA TYR A 211 -12.29 -4.28 -5.95
C TYR A 211 -12.16 -4.99 -4.60
N ILE A 212 -11.96 -4.24 -3.51
CA ILE A 212 -11.84 -4.78 -2.14
C ILE A 212 -13.10 -5.54 -1.75
N LEU A 213 -14.29 -5.02 -2.06
CA LEU A 213 -15.58 -5.68 -1.77
C LEU A 213 -15.77 -7.04 -2.47
N LYS A 214 -15.06 -7.28 -3.58
CA LYS A 214 -15.08 -8.59 -4.27
C LYS A 214 -14.10 -9.58 -3.66
N LYS A 215 -13.11 -9.09 -2.89
CA LYS A 215 -12.04 -9.91 -2.31
C LYS A 215 -12.31 -10.27 -0.84
N PHE A 216 -13.07 -9.46 -0.08
CA PHE A 216 -13.52 -9.71 1.30
C PHE A 216 -14.87 -10.41 1.34
#